data_2a6928c093d4112509de339735ba7d92
#
_entry.id   2a6928c093d4112509de339735ba7d92
#
_cell.length_a   1.000
_cell.length_b   1.000
_cell.length_c   1.000
_cell.angle_alpha   90.00
_cell.angle_beta   90.00
_cell.angle_gamma   90.00
#
_symmetry.space_group_name_H-M   'P 1'
#
loop_
_entity.id
_entity.type
_entity.pdbx_description
1 polymer ?
#
loop_
_entity_poly.entity_id
_entity_poly.type
_entity_poly.pdbx_seq_one_letter_code
_entity_poly.pdbx_strand_id
1 'polypeptide(L)'
;MQFESVNKIIERSVRDYWELPSISNYKGATLCYKDVARKMEKLHILFEECGVQKGDRIAISSRNQANWAVSFFAALTYGAVPVPLLHEFKPGNVHHLVNHSESKILFVDEIIWEGLEIGEMPELQAVVQVNSLQIIYSAGRDIDILASDIEAAFESRFPQGVRPEDLNYHEDSAEELAVLNYTSGTSGFSKGVMIPYRALWSNIIFARDAVPQLKPGCKVVSMLPAAHMYGLMFEVFYEFTRGVHIYFLTRVPSPKIILQAMKEVRPDIVIAVPLIIEKVYKNTIKPVIEKSGAIRFLLKLPVLDQIVLKKIKNQICEAFGGNFEEVIIGGAALNKEVDNFFHKIGFPYTVGYGMTECAPIIGYAHWNVTKPYSCGKLAPNLEIMIDSPDPQNVPGEILVKGANVFLGYYRNPEATSACFTEDGWFRTGDMGVIDSEGFIFLRGRNKCMILGPSGQNIYPEEIEGVINNVRYVVDSLVIEDKGLMTALIYPDFAQAQADGLDADALEKFLNEAVAEASKDLANYSRVKKIEIMPEDFERTPKKSIKRYLYQRQ
;
A
#
# COMPACT_ATOMS: atom_id res chain seq x y z
N MET A 1 11.17 -0.98 -23.95
CA MET A 1 12.41 -1.63 -23.48
C MET A 1 12.24 -3.14 -23.55
N GLN A 2 13.34 -3.88 -23.70
CA GLN A 2 13.30 -5.35 -23.68
C GLN A 2 13.21 -5.84 -22.23
N PHE A 3 12.38 -6.85 -21.97
CA PHE A 3 12.24 -7.49 -20.65
C PHE A 3 13.59 -8.08 -20.20
N GLU A 4 13.93 -7.88 -18.93
CA GLU A 4 15.05 -8.50 -18.24
C GLU A 4 14.50 -9.34 -17.09
N SER A 5 15.04 -10.54 -16.86
CA SER A 5 14.61 -11.40 -15.74
C SER A 5 14.77 -10.65 -14.40
N VAL A 6 13.68 -10.62 -13.64
CA VAL A 6 13.61 -9.93 -12.36
C VAL A 6 14.50 -10.64 -11.33
N ASN A 7 14.53 -11.97 -11.34
CA ASN A 7 15.38 -12.74 -10.44
C ASN A 7 16.86 -12.54 -10.77
N LYS A 8 17.22 -12.32 -12.05
CA LYS A 8 18.61 -11.94 -12.41
C LYS A 8 18.97 -10.51 -12.01
N ILE A 9 17.98 -9.59 -11.96
CA ILE A 9 18.19 -8.27 -11.34
C ILE A 9 18.48 -8.42 -9.84
N ILE A 10 17.70 -9.26 -9.12
CA ILE A 10 17.91 -9.54 -7.70
C ILE A 10 19.28 -10.20 -7.49
N GLU A 11 19.63 -11.23 -8.26
CA GLU A 11 20.92 -11.92 -8.18
C GLU A 11 22.10 -10.95 -8.32
N ARG A 12 22.07 -10.11 -9.35
CA ARG A 12 23.07 -9.06 -9.57
C ARG A 12 23.15 -8.10 -8.40
N SER A 13 22.01 -7.64 -7.88
CA SER A 13 21.96 -6.72 -6.75
C SER A 13 22.57 -7.34 -5.49
N VAL A 14 22.29 -8.62 -5.22
CA VAL A 14 22.89 -9.34 -4.09
C VAL A 14 24.41 -9.46 -4.25
N ARG A 15 24.89 -9.76 -5.46
CA ARG A 15 26.34 -9.84 -5.76
C ARG A 15 27.03 -8.49 -5.63
N ASP A 16 26.45 -7.44 -6.22
CA ASP A 16 27.07 -6.11 -6.30
C ASP A 16 27.12 -5.42 -4.93
N TYR A 17 26.12 -5.70 -4.06
CA TYR A 17 25.97 -5.05 -2.75
C TYR A 17 26.31 -5.97 -1.57
N TRP A 18 27.04 -7.05 -1.81
CA TRP A 18 27.31 -8.17 -0.89
C TRP A 18 27.59 -7.77 0.57
N GLU A 19 28.45 -6.78 0.78
CA GLU A 19 28.86 -6.31 2.11
C GLU A 19 27.96 -5.19 2.67
N LEU A 20 27.05 -4.61 1.85
CA LEU A 20 26.23 -3.50 2.30
C LEU A 20 25.10 -3.99 3.25
N PRO A 21 24.72 -3.16 4.25
CA PRO A 21 23.49 -3.35 4.98
C PRO A 21 22.28 -3.38 4.03
N SER A 22 21.43 -4.38 4.18
CA SER A 22 20.26 -4.60 3.32
C SER A 22 18.96 -4.40 4.08
N ILE A 23 18.73 -5.18 5.12
CA ILE A 23 17.46 -5.26 5.81
C ILE A 23 17.68 -5.25 7.33
N SER A 24 16.90 -4.45 8.06
CA SER A 24 16.88 -4.43 9.52
C SER A 24 15.46 -4.45 10.06
N ASN A 25 15.25 -5.09 11.18
CA ASN A 25 14.13 -4.72 12.05
C ASN A 25 14.53 -3.42 12.78
N TYR A 26 13.66 -2.42 12.77
CA TYR A 26 13.93 -1.17 13.48
C TYR A 26 14.25 -1.44 14.96
N LYS A 27 15.42 -0.98 15.42
CA LYS A 27 16.04 -1.30 16.72
C LYS A 27 16.41 -2.77 16.94
N GLY A 28 16.52 -3.55 15.86
CA GLY A 28 16.98 -4.94 15.87
C GLY A 28 18.25 -5.13 15.09
N ALA A 29 18.56 -6.40 14.81
CA ALA A 29 19.74 -6.79 14.04
C ALA A 29 19.64 -6.32 12.58
N THR A 30 20.79 -6.02 11.98
CA THR A 30 20.94 -5.72 10.56
C THR A 30 21.45 -6.95 9.83
N LEU A 31 20.85 -7.27 8.70
CA LEU A 31 21.33 -8.24 7.73
C LEU A 31 21.98 -7.49 6.58
N CYS A 32 23.24 -7.86 6.25
CA CYS A 32 23.86 -7.48 4.98
C CYS A 32 23.30 -8.34 3.84
N TYR A 33 23.55 -7.96 2.58
CA TYR A 33 23.10 -8.75 1.43
C TYR A 33 23.61 -10.20 1.47
N LYS A 34 24.86 -10.42 1.92
CA LYS A 34 25.42 -11.77 2.15
C LYS A 34 24.64 -12.60 3.17
N ASP A 35 24.12 -11.95 4.22
CA ASP A 35 23.33 -12.66 5.24
C ASP A 35 21.96 -13.04 4.69
N VAL A 36 21.37 -12.15 3.88
CA VAL A 36 20.11 -12.42 3.16
C VAL A 36 20.32 -13.57 2.18
N ALA A 37 21.37 -13.53 1.35
CA ALA A 37 21.71 -14.61 0.42
C ALA A 37 21.84 -15.96 1.13
N ARG A 38 22.63 -16.04 2.22
CA ARG A 38 22.78 -17.24 3.01
C ARG A 38 21.45 -17.79 3.52
N LYS A 39 20.56 -16.93 4.01
CA LYS A 39 19.23 -17.34 4.47
C LYS A 39 18.37 -17.83 3.32
N MET A 40 18.40 -17.17 2.17
CA MET A 40 17.65 -17.56 0.97
C MET A 40 18.10 -18.94 0.47
N GLU A 41 19.41 -19.18 0.35
CA GLU A 41 19.94 -20.48 -0.08
C GLU A 41 19.54 -21.62 0.88
N LYS A 42 19.50 -21.35 2.19
CA LYS A 42 19.03 -22.34 3.16
C LYS A 42 17.53 -22.61 3.01
N LEU A 43 16.73 -21.57 2.68
CA LEU A 43 15.29 -21.74 2.38
C LEU A 43 15.08 -22.45 1.04
N HIS A 44 15.94 -22.27 0.03
CA HIS A 44 15.87 -23.03 -1.22
C HIS A 44 16.03 -24.55 -0.95
N ILE A 45 16.96 -24.92 -0.07
CA ILE A 45 17.13 -26.33 0.34
C ILE A 45 15.88 -26.84 1.07
N LEU A 46 15.29 -26.05 1.98
CA LEU A 46 14.01 -26.40 2.60
C LEU A 46 12.91 -26.65 1.55
N PHE A 47 12.83 -25.80 0.52
CA PHE A 47 11.83 -25.96 -0.55
C PHE A 47 12.06 -27.24 -1.34
N GLU A 48 13.31 -27.57 -1.67
CA GLU A 48 13.70 -28.82 -2.30
C GLU A 48 13.30 -30.05 -1.44
N GLU A 49 13.66 -30.02 -0.15
CA GLU A 49 13.36 -31.09 0.80
C GLU A 49 11.85 -31.30 1.05
N CYS A 50 11.05 -30.22 0.91
CA CYS A 50 9.60 -30.27 0.95
C CYS A 50 8.95 -30.58 -0.41
N GLY A 51 9.74 -30.86 -1.45
CA GLY A 51 9.25 -31.21 -2.79
C GLY A 51 8.57 -30.05 -3.54
N VAL A 52 8.85 -28.80 -3.17
CA VAL A 52 8.34 -27.60 -3.86
C VAL A 52 8.90 -27.55 -5.27
N GLN A 53 8.03 -27.37 -6.26
CA GLN A 53 8.39 -27.23 -7.66
C GLN A 53 8.29 -25.76 -8.08
N LYS A 54 8.92 -25.42 -9.22
CA LYS A 54 8.73 -24.10 -9.85
C LYS A 54 7.24 -23.85 -10.14
N GLY A 55 6.78 -22.65 -9.81
CA GLY A 55 5.38 -22.28 -9.93
C GLY A 55 4.48 -22.72 -8.76
N ASP A 56 4.96 -23.52 -7.81
CA ASP A 56 4.24 -23.82 -6.58
C ASP A 56 4.14 -22.55 -5.70
N ARG A 57 3.08 -22.46 -4.91
CA ARG A 57 2.79 -21.29 -4.09
C ARG A 57 3.34 -21.46 -2.68
N ILE A 58 3.88 -20.37 -2.15
CA ILE A 58 4.40 -20.26 -0.79
C ILE A 58 3.72 -19.08 -0.11
N ALA A 59 2.87 -19.35 0.88
CA ALA A 59 2.13 -18.33 1.62
C ALA A 59 3.02 -17.68 2.70
N ILE A 60 2.86 -16.37 2.88
CA ILE A 60 3.57 -15.59 3.90
C ILE A 60 2.56 -14.71 4.65
N SER A 61 2.27 -15.06 5.91
CA SER A 61 1.32 -14.34 6.77
C SER A 61 2.01 -13.87 8.04
N SER A 62 2.50 -12.64 8.04
CA SER A 62 3.22 -12.05 9.17
C SER A 62 3.21 -10.52 9.07
N ARG A 63 3.49 -9.86 10.19
CA ARG A 63 3.83 -8.43 10.17
C ARG A 63 5.14 -8.20 9.43
N ASN A 64 5.35 -6.95 9.03
CA ASN A 64 6.60 -6.53 8.40
C ASN A 64 7.79 -6.84 9.31
N GLN A 65 8.77 -7.55 8.77
CA GLN A 65 10.04 -7.84 9.42
C GLN A 65 11.08 -8.33 8.42
N ALA A 66 12.35 -8.30 8.82
CA ALA A 66 13.46 -8.68 7.95
C ALA A 66 13.29 -10.09 7.34
N ASN A 67 12.92 -11.07 8.14
CA ASN A 67 12.73 -12.44 7.64
C ASN A 67 11.48 -12.59 6.76
N TRP A 68 10.49 -11.70 6.83
CA TRP A 68 9.40 -11.67 5.87
C TRP A 68 9.93 -11.42 4.45
N ALA A 69 10.81 -10.41 4.31
CA ALA A 69 11.42 -10.10 3.02
C ALA A 69 12.35 -11.22 2.54
N VAL A 70 13.13 -11.82 3.47
CA VAL A 70 13.95 -13.01 3.15
C VAL A 70 13.09 -14.14 2.61
N SER A 71 11.96 -14.48 3.26
CA SER A 71 11.05 -15.53 2.82
C SER A 71 10.42 -15.22 1.46
N PHE A 72 10.05 -13.95 1.24
CA PHE A 72 9.50 -13.49 -0.04
C PHE A 72 10.51 -13.64 -1.18
N PHE A 73 11.73 -13.11 -0.99
CA PHE A 73 12.76 -13.21 -2.02
C PHE A 73 13.24 -14.64 -2.23
N ALA A 74 13.32 -15.47 -1.18
CA ALA A 74 13.64 -16.88 -1.32
C ALA A 74 12.62 -17.60 -2.20
N ALA A 75 11.33 -17.41 -1.95
CA ALA A 75 10.27 -18.02 -2.78
C ALA A 75 10.39 -17.58 -4.25
N LEU A 76 10.53 -16.27 -4.48
CA LEU A 76 10.61 -15.70 -5.82
C LEU A 76 11.85 -16.19 -6.59
N THR A 77 13.02 -16.13 -5.97
CA THR A 77 14.31 -16.50 -6.60
C THR A 77 14.48 -18.01 -6.79
N TYR A 78 13.74 -18.83 -6.04
CA TYR A 78 13.62 -20.27 -6.28
C TYR A 78 12.79 -20.58 -7.54
N GLY A 79 11.93 -19.65 -7.95
CA GLY A 79 10.93 -19.83 -9.01
C GLY A 79 9.58 -20.34 -8.49
N ALA A 80 9.36 -20.31 -7.17
CA ALA A 80 8.05 -20.46 -6.58
C ALA A 80 7.29 -19.13 -6.58
N VAL A 81 5.98 -19.18 -6.37
CA VAL A 81 5.11 -18.00 -6.36
C VAL A 81 4.81 -17.60 -4.92
N PRO A 82 5.39 -16.51 -4.39
CA PRO A 82 5.02 -16.00 -3.09
C PRO A 82 3.57 -15.52 -3.08
N VAL A 83 2.87 -15.84 -1.98
CA VAL A 83 1.49 -15.43 -1.70
C VAL A 83 1.46 -14.58 -0.43
N PRO A 84 1.68 -13.27 -0.54
CA PRO A 84 1.66 -12.38 0.61
C PRO A 84 0.25 -12.26 1.17
N LEU A 85 0.06 -12.60 2.45
CA LEU A 85 -1.20 -12.51 3.17
C LEU A 85 -1.11 -11.44 4.26
N LEU A 86 -2.14 -10.60 4.37
CA LEU A 86 -2.20 -9.58 5.40
C LEU A 86 -2.28 -10.21 6.79
N HIS A 87 -1.47 -9.72 7.71
CA HIS A 87 -1.44 -10.18 9.10
C HIS A 87 -2.74 -9.88 9.88
N GLU A 88 -3.59 -8.99 9.36
CA GLU A 88 -4.91 -8.69 9.92
C GLU A 88 -6.01 -9.69 9.49
N PHE A 89 -5.71 -10.62 8.61
CA PHE A 89 -6.69 -11.65 8.25
C PHE A 89 -7.01 -12.53 9.46
N LYS A 90 -8.30 -12.82 9.64
CA LYS A 90 -8.77 -13.77 10.65
C LYS A 90 -8.33 -15.19 10.28
N PRO A 91 -8.18 -16.11 11.26
CA PRO A 91 -7.74 -17.50 11.01
C PRO A 91 -8.48 -18.18 9.85
N GLY A 92 -9.81 -18.15 9.83
CA GLY A 92 -10.60 -18.74 8.73
C GLY A 92 -10.31 -18.14 7.34
N ASN A 93 -9.90 -16.84 7.27
CA ASN A 93 -9.45 -16.28 6.00
C ASN A 93 -8.06 -16.81 5.60
N VAL A 94 -7.16 -16.97 6.56
CA VAL A 94 -5.83 -17.55 6.28
C VAL A 94 -5.98 -18.98 5.78
N HIS A 95 -6.76 -19.84 6.47
CA HIS A 95 -7.07 -21.22 6.02
C HIS A 95 -7.61 -21.21 4.59
N HIS A 96 -8.63 -20.39 4.33
CA HIS A 96 -9.22 -20.28 3.00
C HIS A 96 -8.21 -19.87 1.93
N LEU A 97 -7.38 -18.84 2.19
CA LEU A 97 -6.44 -18.32 1.19
C LEU A 97 -5.25 -19.25 0.95
N VAL A 98 -4.77 -19.95 1.98
CA VAL A 98 -3.74 -21.00 1.86
C VAL A 98 -4.25 -22.15 0.98
N ASN A 99 -5.48 -22.61 1.23
CA ASN A 99 -6.11 -23.68 0.43
C ASN A 99 -6.44 -23.20 -0.99
N HIS A 100 -7.02 -22.02 -1.15
CA HIS A 100 -7.37 -21.47 -2.46
C HIS A 100 -6.13 -21.28 -3.34
N SER A 101 -5.02 -20.84 -2.77
CA SER A 101 -3.75 -20.68 -3.47
C SER A 101 -3.02 -22.02 -3.66
N GLU A 102 -3.45 -23.11 -2.99
CA GLU A 102 -2.73 -24.40 -2.97
C GLU A 102 -1.28 -24.25 -2.50
N SER A 103 -1.07 -23.41 -1.48
CA SER A 103 0.27 -23.18 -0.95
C SER A 103 0.87 -24.43 -0.35
N LYS A 104 2.13 -24.73 -0.69
CA LYS A 104 2.85 -25.89 -0.17
C LYS A 104 3.56 -25.59 1.15
N ILE A 105 3.98 -24.36 1.36
CA ILE A 105 4.62 -23.89 2.59
C ILE A 105 3.90 -22.64 3.08
N LEU A 106 3.78 -22.51 4.40
CA LEU A 106 3.29 -21.31 5.06
C LEU A 106 4.39 -20.75 5.96
N PHE A 107 4.82 -19.51 5.68
CA PHE A 107 5.57 -18.70 6.62
C PHE A 107 4.62 -17.90 7.46
N VAL A 108 4.72 -17.99 8.79
CA VAL A 108 3.75 -17.37 9.71
C VAL A 108 4.43 -16.81 10.95
N ASP A 109 3.92 -15.73 11.54
CA ASP A 109 4.35 -15.32 12.87
C ASP A 109 3.58 -16.07 13.98
N GLU A 110 4.16 -16.08 15.17
CA GLU A 110 3.66 -16.86 16.32
C GLU A 110 2.21 -16.50 16.68
N ILE A 111 1.88 -15.22 16.71
CA ILE A 111 0.55 -14.73 17.11
C ILE A 111 -0.53 -15.22 16.13
N ILE A 112 -0.22 -15.24 14.84
CA ILE A 112 -1.16 -15.75 13.81
C ILE A 112 -1.27 -17.28 13.94
N TRP A 113 -0.12 -17.95 14.11
CA TRP A 113 -0.06 -19.42 14.22
C TRP A 113 -0.93 -19.98 15.36
N GLU A 114 -0.92 -19.33 16.51
CA GLU A 114 -1.76 -19.72 17.66
C GLU A 114 -3.25 -19.84 17.34
N GLY A 115 -3.72 -19.11 16.34
CA GLY A 115 -5.13 -19.14 15.90
C GLY A 115 -5.40 -20.08 14.72
N LEU A 116 -4.38 -20.74 14.16
CA LEU A 116 -4.53 -21.60 12.99
C LEU A 116 -4.64 -23.09 13.36
N GLU A 117 -5.46 -23.81 12.61
CA GLU A 117 -5.64 -25.25 12.71
C GLU A 117 -5.02 -25.91 11.48
N ILE A 118 -3.96 -26.71 11.66
CA ILE A 118 -3.25 -27.37 10.56
C ILE A 118 -4.16 -28.30 9.76
N GLY A 119 -5.11 -28.96 10.41
CA GLY A 119 -6.10 -29.82 9.78
C GLY A 119 -6.97 -29.13 8.74
N GLU A 120 -7.13 -27.81 8.85
CA GLU A 120 -7.84 -26.97 7.88
C GLU A 120 -6.99 -26.61 6.64
N MET A 121 -5.69 -27.00 6.62
CA MET A 121 -4.76 -26.71 5.52
C MET A 121 -4.01 -28.00 5.08
N PRO A 122 -4.71 -29.02 4.56
CA PRO A 122 -4.17 -30.37 4.36
C PRO A 122 -3.06 -30.47 3.29
N GLU A 123 -2.92 -29.49 2.40
CA GLU A 123 -1.92 -29.49 1.33
C GLU A 123 -0.54 -28.96 1.76
N LEU A 124 -0.46 -28.38 2.98
CA LEU A 124 0.81 -27.85 3.48
C LEU A 124 1.82 -28.97 3.74
N GLN A 125 3.03 -28.82 3.22
CA GLN A 125 4.17 -29.69 3.45
C GLN A 125 4.99 -29.25 4.68
N ALA A 126 5.07 -27.93 4.90
CA ALA A 126 5.74 -27.38 6.07
C ALA A 126 5.15 -26.04 6.50
N VAL A 127 5.30 -25.71 7.79
CA VAL A 127 5.06 -24.37 8.34
C VAL A 127 6.36 -23.88 8.98
N VAL A 128 6.72 -22.64 8.67
CA VAL A 128 7.95 -21.99 9.13
C VAL A 128 7.60 -20.73 9.91
N GLN A 129 8.15 -20.59 11.10
CA GLN A 129 8.00 -19.38 11.90
C GLN A 129 8.87 -18.26 11.31
N VAL A 130 8.26 -17.15 10.88
CA VAL A 130 8.98 -16.05 10.21
C VAL A 130 10.06 -15.44 11.11
N ASN A 131 9.79 -15.29 12.42
CA ASN A 131 10.71 -14.63 13.34
C ASN A 131 12.08 -15.32 13.43
N SER A 132 12.08 -16.65 13.44
CA SER A 132 13.27 -17.49 13.64
C SER A 132 13.74 -18.22 12.36
N LEU A 133 12.86 -18.37 11.37
CA LEU A 133 12.96 -19.28 10.23
C LEU A 133 13.05 -20.76 10.65
N GLN A 134 12.55 -21.10 11.84
CA GLN A 134 12.45 -22.48 12.31
C GLN A 134 11.19 -23.17 11.75
N ILE A 135 11.32 -24.45 11.42
CA ILE A 135 10.21 -25.30 11.02
C ILE A 135 9.41 -25.63 12.28
N ILE A 136 8.10 -25.38 12.26
CA ILE A 136 7.18 -25.66 13.38
C ILE A 136 6.14 -26.72 13.05
N TYR A 137 6.06 -27.14 11.77
CA TYR A 137 5.25 -28.25 11.29
C TYR A 137 5.88 -28.83 10.03
N SER A 138 5.82 -30.15 9.88
CA SER A 138 6.23 -30.89 8.68
C SER A 138 5.26 -32.06 8.44
N ALA A 139 4.74 -32.17 7.22
CA ALA A 139 3.84 -33.23 6.82
C ALA A 139 4.59 -34.55 6.62
N GLY A 140 4.27 -35.56 7.43
CA GLY A 140 4.80 -36.93 7.27
C GLY A 140 6.29 -37.09 7.54
N ARG A 141 7.00 -36.09 8.09
CA ARG A 141 8.43 -36.12 8.42
C ARG A 141 8.68 -35.51 9.79
N ASP A 142 9.59 -36.09 10.54
CA ASP A 142 10.05 -35.52 11.82
C ASP A 142 10.77 -34.17 11.58
N ILE A 143 10.47 -33.16 12.41
CA ILE A 143 10.99 -31.79 12.25
C ILE A 143 12.51 -31.77 12.49
N ASP A 144 13.01 -32.48 13.50
CA ASP A 144 14.43 -32.48 13.84
C ASP A 144 15.26 -33.17 12.76
N ILE A 145 14.72 -34.24 12.17
CA ILE A 145 15.32 -34.94 11.02
C ILE A 145 15.36 -33.98 9.81
N LEU A 146 14.23 -33.36 9.46
CA LEU A 146 14.19 -32.41 8.34
C LEU A 146 15.17 -31.25 8.54
N ALA A 147 15.21 -30.66 9.74
CA ALA A 147 16.14 -29.59 10.05
C ALA A 147 17.62 -30.02 9.95
N SER A 148 17.94 -31.24 10.40
CA SER A 148 19.29 -31.83 10.30
C SER A 148 19.70 -32.07 8.85
N ASP A 149 18.77 -32.58 8.02
CA ASP A 149 19.04 -32.84 6.60
C ASP A 149 19.26 -31.54 5.82
N ILE A 150 18.49 -30.47 6.11
CA ILE A 150 18.70 -29.13 5.53
C ILE A 150 20.08 -28.59 5.90
N GLU A 151 20.50 -28.74 7.17
CA GLU A 151 21.81 -28.25 7.60
C GLU A 151 22.93 -29.03 6.90
N ALA A 152 22.85 -30.37 6.87
CA ALA A 152 23.83 -31.21 6.19
C ALA A 152 23.91 -30.94 4.68
N ALA A 153 22.77 -30.73 4.02
CA ALA A 153 22.71 -30.35 2.62
C ALA A 153 23.33 -28.95 2.38
N PHE A 154 23.07 -27.99 3.28
CA PHE A 154 23.62 -26.65 3.22
C PHE A 154 25.16 -26.67 3.37
N GLU A 155 25.68 -27.35 4.38
CA GLU A 155 27.12 -27.51 4.59
C GLU A 155 27.82 -28.23 3.42
N SER A 156 27.16 -29.26 2.87
CA SER A 156 27.67 -29.98 1.68
C SER A 156 27.70 -29.10 0.44
N ARG A 157 26.65 -28.27 0.21
CA ARG A 157 26.55 -27.38 -0.96
C ARG A 157 27.48 -26.17 -0.83
N PHE A 158 27.65 -25.65 0.37
CA PHE A 158 28.43 -24.43 0.65
C PHE A 158 29.49 -24.67 1.76
N PRO A 159 30.49 -25.51 1.52
CA PRO A 159 31.47 -25.89 2.56
C PRO A 159 32.37 -24.73 3.04
N GLN A 160 32.41 -23.64 2.29
CA GLN A 160 33.12 -22.40 2.65
C GLN A 160 32.15 -21.24 2.93
N GLY A 161 30.87 -21.55 3.14
CA GLY A 161 29.78 -20.57 3.17
C GLY A 161 29.36 -20.12 1.77
N VAL A 162 28.21 -19.46 1.69
CA VAL A 162 27.68 -18.92 0.43
C VAL A 162 28.54 -17.75 -0.03
N ARG A 163 28.91 -17.73 -1.31
CA ARG A 163 29.72 -16.69 -1.96
C ARG A 163 28.95 -16.10 -3.14
N PRO A 164 29.28 -14.89 -3.61
CA PRO A 164 28.60 -14.25 -4.75
C PRO A 164 28.53 -15.14 -6.00
N GLU A 165 29.59 -15.86 -6.30
CA GLU A 165 29.68 -16.75 -7.46
C GLU A 165 28.79 -18.02 -7.36
N ASP A 166 28.38 -18.41 -6.16
CA ASP A 166 27.54 -19.60 -5.94
C ASP A 166 26.06 -19.32 -6.26
N LEU A 167 25.67 -18.05 -6.36
CA LEU A 167 24.28 -17.67 -6.60
C LEU A 167 23.86 -18.00 -8.04
N ASN A 168 22.73 -18.69 -8.17
CA ASN A 168 22.12 -19.02 -9.46
C ASN A 168 20.60 -19.09 -9.33
N TYR A 169 19.98 -17.91 -9.36
CA TYR A 169 18.53 -17.81 -9.19
C TYR A 169 17.77 -18.16 -10.46
N HIS A 170 16.50 -18.53 -10.30
CA HIS A 170 15.60 -18.86 -11.41
C HIS A 170 15.62 -17.75 -12.47
N GLU A 171 15.76 -18.12 -13.72
CA GLU A 171 15.63 -17.18 -14.84
C GLU A 171 14.16 -17.17 -15.30
N ASP A 172 13.47 -16.11 -14.91
CA ASP A 172 12.06 -15.94 -15.17
C ASP A 172 11.75 -15.37 -16.55
N SER A 173 10.58 -15.69 -17.07
CA SER A 173 10.04 -15.13 -18.31
C SER A 173 8.95 -14.09 -18.06
N ALA A 174 8.69 -13.23 -19.05
CA ALA A 174 7.81 -12.05 -18.91
C ALA A 174 6.39 -12.41 -18.43
N GLU A 175 5.79 -13.47 -18.98
CA GLU A 175 4.40 -13.87 -18.69
C GLU A 175 4.29 -14.90 -17.56
N GLU A 176 5.40 -15.33 -16.99
CA GLU A 176 5.42 -16.24 -15.86
C GLU A 176 4.84 -15.55 -14.61
N LEU A 177 4.05 -16.29 -13.81
CA LEU A 177 3.44 -15.79 -12.59
C LEU A 177 4.51 -15.54 -11.52
N ALA A 178 4.67 -14.29 -11.10
CA ALA A 178 5.65 -13.88 -10.11
C ALA A 178 5.07 -13.84 -8.68
N VAL A 179 3.87 -13.25 -8.52
CA VAL A 179 3.23 -13.05 -7.21
C VAL A 179 1.74 -13.30 -7.33
N LEU A 180 1.16 -14.01 -6.36
CA LEU A 180 -0.29 -14.13 -6.21
C LEU A 180 -0.73 -13.27 -5.02
N ASN A 181 -1.24 -12.06 -5.30
CA ASN A 181 -1.58 -11.09 -4.26
C ASN A 181 -3.10 -11.01 -4.05
N TYR A 182 -3.55 -11.24 -2.82
CA TYR A 182 -4.98 -11.21 -2.50
C TYR A 182 -5.48 -9.81 -2.16
N THR A 183 -6.55 -9.39 -2.85
CA THR A 183 -7.23 -8.13 -2.56
C THR A 183 -8.54 -8.39 -1.82
N SER A 184 -8.85 -7.56 -0.82
CA SER A 184 -10.16 -7.58 -0.17
C SER A 184 -11.20 -7.07 -1.17
N GLY A 185 -11.94 -7.98 -1.80
CA GLY A 185 -13.03 -7.60 -2.71
C GLY A 185 -14.15 -6.85 -2.00
N THR A 186 -14.81 -5.92 -2.69
CA THR A 186 -16.03 -5.25 -2.23
C THR A 186 -17.22 -6.20 -2.07
N SER A 187 -17.12 -7.42 -2.61
CA SER A 187 -18.14 -8.48 -2.56
C SER A 187 -17.93 -9.52 -1.44
N GLY A 188 -17.03 -9.28 -0.48
CA GLY A 188 -16.83 -10.14 0.69
C GLY A 188 -15.73 -11.21 0.55
N PHE A 189 -15.41 -11.70 -0.64
CA PHE A 189 -14.34 -12.66 -0.88
C PHE A 189 -13.11 -11.99 -1.50
N SER A 190 -11.93 -12.30 -0.97
CA SER A 190 -10.66 -11.82 -1.53
C SER A 190 -10.41 -12.47 -2.89
N LYS A 191 -9.99 -11.65 -3.88
CA LYS A 191 -9.59 -12.15 -5.21
C LYS A 191 -8.08 -12.27 -5.27
N GLY A 192 -7.57 -13.37 -5.80
CA GLY A 192 -6.15 -13.58 -6.05
C GLY A 192 -5.74 -12.90 -7.36
N VAL A 193 -5.01 -11.81 -7.28
CA VAL A 193 -4.48 -11.06 -8.44
C VAL A 193 -3.20 -11.72 -8.90
N MET A 194 -3.16 -12.21 -10.14
CA MET A 194 -2.01 -12.88 -10.75
C MET A 194 -1.04 -11.85 -11.35
N ILE A 195 0.05 -11.57 -10.67
CA ILE A 195 1.06 -10.59 -11.09
C ILE A 195 2.18 -11.30 -11.85
N PRO A 196 2.38 -11.03 -13.16
CA PRO A 196 3.48 -11.60 -13.93
C PRO A 196 4.81 -10.87 -13.67
N TYR A 197 5.92 -11.53 -14.01
CA TYR A 197 7.25 -10.92 -13.86
C TYR A 197 7.41 -9.63 -14.68
N ARG A 198 6.80 -9.52 -15.89
CA ARG A 198 6.83 -8.27 -16.66
C ARG A 198 6.26 -7.08 -15.91
N ALA A 199 5.27 -7.31 -15.04
CA ALA A 199 4.66 -6.23 -14.28
C ALA A 199 5.58 -5.76 -13.14
N LEU A 200 6.28 -6.67 -12.47
CA LEU A 200 7.32 -6.30 -11.50
C LEU A 200 8.48 -5.57 -12.19
N TRP A 201 8.98 -6.12 -13.30
CA TRP A 201 10.05 -5.51 -14.09
C TRP A 201 9.71 -4.08 -14.52
N SER A 202 8.50 -3.87 -15.06
CA SER A 202 8.07 -2.54 -15.51
C SER A 202 8.02 -1.53 -14.36
N ASN A 203 7.58 -1.96 -13.17
CA ASN A 203 7.60 -1.12 -11.97
C ASN A 203 9.03 -0.82 -11.47
N ILE A 204 9.97 -1.77 -11.57
CA ILE A 204 11.40 -1.53 -11.25
C ILE A 204 11.98 -0.45 -12.18
N ILE A 205 11.72 -0.58 -13.50
CA ILE A 205 12.21 0.38 -14.51
C ILE A 205 11.61 1.76 -14.26
N PHE A 206 10.28 1.81 -14.02
CA PHE A 206 9.61 3.06 -13.63
C PHE A 206 10.27 3.70 -12.41
N ALA A 207 10.43 2.95 -11.30
CA ALA A 207 10.96 3.49 -10.05
C ALA A 207 12.42 3.96 -10.21
N ARG A 208 13.24 3.26 -11.00
CA ARG A 208 14.61 3.69 -11.32
C ARG A 208 14.66 5.07 -11.97
N ASP A 209 13.71 5.36 -12.86
CA ASP A 209 13.67 6.60 -13.60
C ASP A 209 12.94 7.71 -12.81
N ALA A 210 11.98 7.33 -11.93
CA ALA A 210 11.20 8.24 -11.11
C ALA A 210 11.96 8.76 -9.87
N VAL A 211 12.77 7.89 -9.24
CA VAL A 211 13.52 8.20 -8.02
C VAL A 211 15.03 7.90 -8.18
N PRO A 212 15.72 8.56 -9.13
CA PRO A 212 17.12 8.28 -9.47
C PRO A 212 18.12 8.60 -8.35
N GLN A 213 17.69 9.37 -7.34
CA GLN A 213 18.46 9.71 -6.15
C GLN A 213 18.68 8.51 -5.22
N LEU A 214 17.83 7.48 -5.26
CA LEU A 214 18.05 6.26 -4.48
C LEU A 214 19.24 5.49 -5.02
N LYS A 215 20.30 5.44 -4.21
CA LYS A 215 21.60 4.82 -4.50
C LYS A 215 21.97 3.80 -3.42
N PRO A 216 22.94 2.93 -3.69
CA PRO A 216 23.42 2.01 -2.67
C PRO A 216 23.82 2.73 -1.37
N GLY A 217 23.34 2.23 -0.23
CA GLY A 217 23.54 2.83 1.09
C GLY A 217 22.49 3.88 1.51
N CYS A 218 21.61 4.33 0.61
CA CYS A 218 20.39 5.08 1.00
C CYS A 218 19.52 4.26 1.96
N LYS A 219 18.60 4.91 2.66
CA LYS A 219 17.76 4.31 3.69
C LYS A 219 16.29 4.55 3.43
N VAL A 220 15.48 3.57 3.77
CA VAL A 220 14.02 3.68 3.78
C VAL A 220 13.45 3.10 5.07
N VAL A 221 12.34 3.65 5.55
CA VAL A 221 11.56 3.06 6.66
C VAL A 221 10.32 2.42 6.07
N SER A 222 10.25 1.08 6.13
CA SER A 222 9.09 0.32 5.70
C SER A 222 8.03 0.32 6.79
N MET A 223 6.93 1.02 6.55
CA MET A 223 5.82 1.20 7.47
C MET A 223 4.48 0.73 6.92
N LEU A 224 4.37 0.54 5.61
CA LEU A 224 3.18 -0.01 4.96
C LEU A 224 3.23 -1.54 5.00
N PRO A 225 2.07 -2.23 5.05
CA PRO A 225 2.08 -3.68 4.99
C PRO A 225 2.78 -4.20 3.74
N ALA A 226 3.84 -4.99 3.92
CA ALA A 226 4.59 -5.58 2.80
C ALA A 226 3.75 -6.60 1.98
N ALA A 227 2.66 -7.10 2.54
CA ALA A 227 1.67 -7.89 1.81
C ALA A 227 0.79 -7.07 0.85
N HIS A 228 0.85 -5.74 0.88
CA HIS A 228 0.23 -4.86 -0.12
C HIS A 228 1.20 -4.52 -1.24
N MET A 229 0.73 -4.57 -2.49
CA MET A 229 1.59 -4.28 -3.66
C MET A 229 2.30 -2.93 -3.57
N TYR A 230 1.67 -1.90 -3.00
CA TYR A 230 2.30 -0.59 -2.83
C TYR A 230 3.49 -0.65 -1.86
N GLY A 231 3.30 -1.22 -0.66
CA GLY A 231 4.37 -1.43 0.30
C GLY A 231 5.41 -2.43 -0.20
N LEU A 232 4.96 -3.53 -0.82
CA LEU A 232 5.85 -4.53 -1.41
C LEU A 232 6.78 -3.90 -2.44
N MET A 233 6.23 -3.17 -3.40
CA MET A 233 7.01 -2.68 -4.55
C MET A 233 7.92 -1.51 -4.19
N PHE A 234 7.44 -0.55 -3.37
CA PHE A 234 8.10 0.74 -3.15
C PHE A 234 8.60 0.98 -1.71
N GLU A 235 8.62 -0.04 -0.84
CA GLU A 235 9.35 -0.02 0.44
C GLU A 235 10.26 -1.24 0.61
N VAL A 236 10.12 -2.26 -0.28
CA VAL A 236 10.88 -3.51 -0.14
C VAL A 236 11.56 -3.91 -1.44
N PHE A 237 10.78 -4.11 -2.50
CA PHE A 237 11.27 -4.78 -3.71
C PHE A 237 12.26 -3.92 -4.49
N TYR A 238 11.84 -2.72 -4.88
CA TYR A 238 12.69 -1.80 -5.65
C TYR A 238 13.92 -1.39 -4.85
N GLU A 239 13.74 -1.05 -3.59
CA GLU A 239 14.80 -0.65 -2.66
C GLU A 239 15.86 -1.75 -2.53
N PHE A 240 15.43 -3.01 -2.40
CA PHE A 240 16.35 -4.15 -2.36
C PHE A 240 17.19 -4.25 -3.64
N THR A 241 16.59 -4.04 -4.82
CA THR A 241 17.33 -4.08 -6.09
C THR A 241 18.29 -2.91 -6.28
N ARG A 242 18.23 -1.87 -5.42
CA ARG A 242 19.05 -0.66 -5.50
C ARG A 242 20.16 -0.56 -4.46
N GLY A 243 20.33 -1.55 -3.60
CA GLY A 243 21.30 -1.48 -2.51
C GLY A 243 20.89 -0.55 -1.38
N VAL A 244 19.60 -0.29 -1.24
CA VAL A 244 19.02 0.56 -0.19
C VAL A 244 18.84 -0.25 1.10
N HIS A 245 19.14 0.37 2.24
CA HIS A 245 18.96 -0.25 3.55
C HIS A 245 17.52 -0.05 4.04
N ILE A 246 16.76 -1.14 4.16
CA ILE A 246 15.35 -1.16 4.54
C ILE A 246 15.22 -1.38 6.05
N TYR A 247 14.52 -0.47 6.74
CA TYR A 247 14.21 -0.57 8.18
C TYR A 247 12.74 -0.90 8.38
N PHE A 248 12.41 -2.14 8.73
CA PHE A 248 11.05 -2.57 9.00
C PHE A 248 10.55 -2.11 10.37
N LEU A 249 9.39 -1.46 10.39
CA LEU A 249 8.65 -1.22 11.63
C LEU A 249 7.88 -2.51 12.01
N THR A 250 8.40 -3.25 12.98
CA THR A 250 7.82 -4.53 13.42
C THR A 250 6.60 -4.37 14.35
N ARG A 251 6.35 -3.15 14.85
CA ARG A 251 5.18 -2.82 15.67
C ARG A 251 4.12 -2.11 14.83
N VAL A 252 2.87 -2.17 15.29
CA VAL A 252 1.78 -1.41 14.66
C VAL A 252 2.18 0.07 14.54
N PRO A 253 2.24 0.64 13.33
CA PRO A 253 2.72 1.99 13.12
C PRO A 253 1.75 3.01 13.73
N SER A 254 2.11 3.63 14.87
CA SER A 254 1.45 4.83 15.36
C SER A 254 2.21 6.07 14.88
N PRO A 255 1.56 7.25 14.75
CA PRO A 255 2.25 8.48 14.35
C PRO A 255 3.51 8.76 15.17
N LYS A 256 3.47 8.50 16.47
CA LYS A 256 4.62 8.68 17.38
C LYS A 256 5.79 7.75 17.03
N ILE A 257 5.51 6.47 16.79
CA ILE A 257 6.54 5.48 16.43
C ILE A 257 7.12 5.79 15.05
N ILE A 258 6.27 6.15 14.08
CA ILE A 258 6.70 6.54 12.73
C ILE A 258 7.65 7.73 12.79
N LEU A 259 7.23 8.84 13.41
CA LEU A 259 8.05 10.05 13.48
C LEU A 259 9.36 9.82 14.25
N GLN A 260 9.35 8.97 15.28
CA GLN A 260 10.58 8.59 15.99
C GLN A 260 11.53 7.81 15.07
N ALA A 261 11.02 6.83 14.33
CA ALA A 261 11.83 6.05 13.39
C ALA A 261 12.38 6.93 12.25
N MET A 262 11.55 7.81 11.68
CA MET A 262 11.97 8.76 10.65
C MET A 262 13.12 9.66 11.15
N LYS A 263 13.00 10.18 12.37
CA LYS A 263 14.03 11.04 12.98
C LYS A 263 15.34 10.29 13.24
N GLU A 264 15.28 9.03 13.66
CA GLU A 264 16.46 8.22 13.99
C GLU A 264 17.14 7.64 12.73
N VAL A 265 16.36 7.14 11.77
CA VAL A 265 16.85 6.52 10.52
C VAL A 265 17.27 7.59 9.51
N ARG A 266 16.52 8.70 9.42
CA ARG A 266 16.69 9.77 8.42
C ARG A 266 16.62 9.20 6.99
N PRO A 267 15.46 8.71 6.56
CA PRO A 267 15.31 8.07 5.25
C PRO A 267 15.54 9.04 4.10
N ASP A 268 15.97 8.52 2.95
CA ASP A 268 16.21 9.29 1.72
C ASP A 268 14.93 9.46 0.88
N ILE A 269 13.93 8.62 1.12
CA ILE A 269 12.59 8.72 0.56
C ILE A 269 11.55 8.29 1.62
N VAL A 270 10.36 8.83 1.55
CA VAL A 270 9.24 8.45 2.44
C VAL A 270 8.06 7.98 1.59
N ILE A 271 7.66 6.74 1.80
CA ILE A 271 6.47 6.16 1.17
C ILE A 271 5.34 6.17 2.21
N ALA A 272 4.21 6.75 1.89
CA ALA A 272 3.14 6.97 2.86
C ALA A 272 1.74 6.72 2.27
N VAL A 273 0.76 6.60 3.16
CA VAL A 273 -0.67 6.65 2.80
C VAL A 273 -1.30 7.94 3.36
N PRO A 274 -2.38 8.45 2.73
CA PRO A 274 -3.04 9.69 3.15
C PRO A 274 -3.34 9.76 4.64
N LEU A 275 -3.85 8.66 5.21
CA LEU A 275 -4.22 8.59 6.62
C LEU A 275 -3.09 9.00 7.60
N ILE A 276 -1.85 8.61 7.30
CA ILE A 276 -0.68 8.96 8.13
C ILE A 276 -0.40 10.46 8.02
N ILE A 277 -0.37 10.97 6.81
CA ILE A 277 -0.07 12.37 6.51
C ILE A 277 -1.14 13.30 7.07
N GLU A 278 -2.40 12.95 6.89
CA GLU A 278 -3.55 13.70 7.40
C GLU A 278 -3.60 13.73 8.93
N LYS A 279 -3.25 12.62 9.60
CA LYS A 279 -3.12 12.60 11.06
C LYS A 279 -1.98 13.50 11.55
N VAL A 280 -0.85 13.51 10.87
CA VAL A 280 0.26 14.45 11.20
C VAL A 280 -0.21 15.88 11.00
N TYR A 281 -0.89 16.19 9.91
CA TYR A 281 -1.45 17.52 9.66
C TYR A 281 -2.46 17.93 10.74
N LYS A 282 -3.51 17.13 10.96
CA LYS A 282 -4.59 17.43 11.90
C LYS A 282 -4.11 17.55 13.36
N ASN A 283 -3.22 16.65 13.79
CA ASN A 283 -2.84 16.55 15.20
C ASN A 283 -1.61 17.39 15.57
N THR A 284 -0.76 17.72 14.61
CA THR A 284 0.51 18.40 14.91
C THR A 284 0.57 19.80 14.29
N ILE A 285 0.14 19.96 13.03
CA ILE A 285 0.35 21.19 12.26
C ILE A 285 -0.82 22.17 12.46
N LYS A 286 -2.03 21.73 12.18
CA LYS A 286 -3.26 22.57 12.23
C LYS A 286 -3.45 23.23 13.61
N PRO A 287 -3.31 22.54 14.75
CA PRO A 287 -3.46 23.17 16.06
C PRO A 287 -2.44 24.26 16.35
N VAL A 288 -1.20 24.14 15.84
CA VAL A 288 -0.16 25.18 16.02
C VAL A 288 -0.55 26.45 15.28
N ILE A 289 -1.11 26.31 14.07
CA ILE A 289 -1.56 27.45 13.27
C ILE A 289 -2.80 28.10 13.89
N GLU A 290 -3.78 27.30 14.31
CA GLU A 290 -5.06 27.80 14.82
C GLU A 290 -4.97 28.42 16.22
N LYS A 291 -4.17 27.85 17.13
CA LYS A 291 -4.04 28.35 18.51
C LYS A 291 -3.19 29.60 18.62
N SER A 292 -2.30 29.88 17.67
CA SER A 292 -1.42 31.04 17.71
C SER A 292 -2.00 32.23 16.97
N GLY A 293 -2.56 33.21 17.72
CA GLY A 293 -3.02 34.49 17.14
C GLY A 293 -1.91 35.22 16.39
N ALA A 294 -0.67 35.13 16.87
CA ALA A 294 0.50 35.73 16.22
C ALA A 294 0.79 35.06 14.85
N ILE A 295 0.77 33.72 14.76
CA ILE A 295 0.96 33.01 13.49
C ILE A 295 -0.15 33.38 12.51
N ARG A 296 -1.41 33.38 12.93
CA ARG A 296 -2.54 33.77 12.07
C ARG A 296 -2.44 35.22 11.58
N PHE A 297 -1.95 36.13 12.40
CA PHE A 297 -1.71 37.52 12.01
C PHE A 297 -0.56 37.61 11.01
N LEU A 298 0.57 36.97 11.26
CA LEU A 298 1.72 36.96 10.37
C LEU A 298 1.42 36.34 9.00
N LEU A 299 0.56 35.31 8.95
CA LEU A 299 0.10 34.67 7.69
C LEU A 299 -0.79 35.58 6.83
N LYS A 300 -1.29 36.71 7.37
CA LYS A 300 -2.04 37.72 6.61
C LYS A 300 -1.16 38.84 6.05
N LEU A 301 0.11 38.90 6.45
CA LEU A 301 1.03 39.96 6.04
C LEU A 301 1.92 39.47 4.90
N PRO A 302 1.90 40.16 3.72
CA PRO A 302 2.79 39.83 2.60
C PRO A 302 4.25 39.79 3.06
N VAL A 303 5.06 38.85 2.54
CA VAL A 303 6.46 38.59 2.89
C VAL A 303 6.65 37.87 4.23
N LEU A 304 5.93 38.23 5.31
CA LEU A 304 6.01 37.55 6.59
C LEU A 304 5.33 36.15 6.55
N ASP A 305 4.29 36.00 5.74
CA ASP A 305 3.65 34.73 5.45
C ASP A 305 4.66 33.71 4.91
N GLN A 306 5.51 34.09 3.95
CA GLN A 306 6.53 33.22 3.37
C GLN A 306 7.55 32.74 4.41
N ILE A 307 7.95 33.61 5.35
CA ILE A 307 8.89 33.26 6.42
C ILE A 307 8.25 32.24 7.37
N VAL A 308 6.99 32.47 7.75
CA VAL A 308 6.25 31.56 8.63
C VAL A 308 6.02 30.21 7.94
N LEU A 309 5.56 30.20 6.69
CA LEU A 309 5.33 28.98 5.91
C LEU A 309 6.62 28.17 5.72
N LYS A 310 7.75 28.83 5.43
CA LYS A 310 9.07 28.20 5.34
C LYS A 310 9.49 27.55 6.67
N LYS A 311 9.24 28.23 7.80
CA LYS A 311 9.52 27.66 9.14
C LYS A 311 8.68 26.42 9.40
N ILE A 312 7.38 26.46 9.09
CA ILE A 312 6.48 25.32 9.22
C ILE A 312 6.95 24.17 8.32
N LYS A 313 7.25 24.43 7.05
CA LYS A 313 7.82 23.44 6.13
C LYS A 313 9.03 22.75 6.75
N ASN A 314 10.01 23.52 7.22
CA ASN A 314 11.25 22.97 7.79
C ASN A 314 10.96 22.07 9.02
N GLN A 315 10.03 22.48 9.89
CA GLN A 315 9.63 21.67 11.04
C GLN A 315 8.99 20.34 10.63
N ILE A 316 8.17 20.35 9.56
CA ILE A 316 7.58 19.12 9.02
C ILE A 316 8.67 18.24 8.41
N CYS A 317 9.56 18.82 7.60
CA CYS A 317 10.68 18.07 7.02
C CYS A 317 11.54 17.41 8.10
N GLU A 318 11.90 18.16 9.16
CA GLU A 318 12.66 17.61 10.30
C GLU A 318 11.91 16.48 11.04
N ALA A 319 10.58 16.57 11.16
CA ALA A 319 9.77 15.52 11.76
C ALA A 319 9.84 14.21 10.97
N PHE A 320 9.97 14.30 9.64
CA PHE A 320 10.20 13.16 8.74
C PHE A 320 11.67 12.78 8.54
N GLY A 321 12.59 13.30 9.38
CA GLY A 321 14.02 12.96 9.37
C GLY A 321 14.91 13.96 8.64
N GLY A 322 14.36 14.90 7.89
CA GLY A 322 15.08 16.03 7.27
C GLY A 322 16.05 15.68 6.13
N ASN A 323 16.07 14.43 5.68
CA ASN A 323 17.04 13.98 4.65
C ASN A 323 16.35 13.55 3.34
N PHE A 324 15.05 13.32 3.35
CA PHE A 324 14.33 12.79 2.20
C PHE A 324 14.19 13.82 1.05
N GLU A 325 14.20 13.31 -0.16
CA GLU A 325 13.95 14.09 -1.38
C GLU A 325 12.47 14.41 -1.54
N GLU A 326 11.61 13.40 -1.34
CA GLU A 326 10.16 13.56 -1.43
C GLU A 326 9.39 12.56 -0.57
N VAL A 327 8.12 12.89 -0.31
CA VAL A 327 7.12 12.01 0.28
C VAL A 327 6.18 11.56 -0.83
N ILE A 328 6.17 10.28 -1.16
CA ILE A 328 5.23 9.70 -2.13
C ILE A 328 4.01 9.17 -1.38
N ILE A 329 2.84 9.69 -1.71
CA ILE A 329 1.59 9.34 -1.06
C ILE A 329 0.74 8.52 -2.03
N GLY A 330 0.30 7.33 -1.63
CA GLY A 330 -0.49 6.45 -2.48
C GLY A 330 -1.52 5.63 -1.72
N GLY A 331 -2.33 4.85 -2.46
CA GLY A 331 -3.31 3.92 -1.91
C GLY A 331 -4.71 4.49 -1.64
N ALA A 332 -4.86 5.81 -1.56
CA ALA A 332 -6.15 6.51 -1.49
C ALA A 332 -5.99 7.99 -1.92
N ALA A 333 -7.10 8.70 -2.10
CA ALA A 333 -7.07 10.13 -2.37
C ALA A 333 -6.59 10.91 -1.14
N LEU A 334 -5.73 11.91 -1.35
CA LEU A 334 -5.31 12.83 -0.30
C LEU A 334 -6.39 13.89 -0.08
N ASN A 335 -6.64 14.22 1.18
CA ASN A 335 -7.58 15.27 1.56
C ASN A 335 -7.21 16.62 0.93
N LYS A 336 -8.19 17.29 0.30
CA LYS A 336 -7.97 18.54 -0.44
C LYS A 336 -7.40 19.70 0.42
N GLU A 337 -7.77 19.78 1.71
CA GLU A 337 -7.22 20.80 2.62
C GLU A 337 -5.73 20.57 2.86
N VAL A 338 -5.35 19.30 3.06
CA VAL A 338 -3.95 18.90 3.28
C VAL A 338 -3.12 19.09 2.02
N ASP A 339 -3.66 18.71 0.87
CA ASP A 339 -3.02 18.89 -0.44
C ASP A 339 -2.75 20.37 -0.73
N ASN A 340 -3.78 21.22 -0.58
CA ASN A 340 -3.64 22.68 -0.71
C ASN A 340 -2.59 23.26 0.24
N PHE A 341 -2.61 22.81 1.50
CA PHE A 341 -1.68 23.31 2.50
C PHE A 341 -0.24 22.94 2.13
N PHE A 342 0.01 21.68 1.79
CA PHE A 342 1.35 21.20 1.45
C PHE A 342 1.88 21.84 0.16
N HIS A 343 1.02 22.00 -0.82
CA HIS A 343 1.37 22.74 -2.03
C HIS A 343 1.73 24.20 -1.72
N LYS A 344 0.93 24.89 -0.89
CA LYS A 344 1.16 26.28 -0.48
C LYS A 344 2.50 26.49 0.23
N ILE A 345 2.90 25.56 1.11
CA ILE A 345 4.19 25.66 1.82
C ILE A 345 5.37 25.15 0.99
N GLY A 346 5.13 24.61 -0.19
CA GLY A 346 6.14 23.96 -1.03
C GLY A 346 6.77 22.73 -0.36
N PHE A 347 5.98 21.92 0.38
CA PHE A 347 6.44 20.66 0.95
C PHE A 347 6.73 19.68 -0.19
N PRO A 348 7.85 18.92 -0.14
CA PRO A 348 8.21 18.00 -1.22
C PRO A 348 7.39 16.71 -1.13
N TYR A 349 6.19 16.70 -1.71
CA TYR A 349 5.31 15.54 -1.78
C TYR A 349 4.70 15.36 -3.16
N THR A 350 4.30 14.16 -3.45
CA THR A 350 3.49 13.81 -4.63
C THR A 350 2.44 12.78 -4.27
N VAL A 351 1.38 12.73 -5.05
CA VAL A 351 0.35 11.68 -4.95
C VAL A 351 0.48 10.77 -6.17
N GLY A 352 0.68 9.46 -5.91
CA GLY A 352 0.70 8.44 -6.93
C GLY A 352 -0.65 7.72 -7.04
N TYR A 353 -0.96 7.23 -8.24
CA TYR A 353 -2.13 6.41 -8.54
C TYR A 353 -1.73 5.01 -8.95
N GLY A 354 -2.43 4.04 -8.42
CA GLY A 354 -2.21 2.64 -8.76
C GLY A 354 -3.15 1.69 -8.03
N MET A 355 -3.05 0.42 -8.41
CA MET A 355 -3.83 -0.66 -7.83
C MET A 355 -3.08 -1.98 -7.95
N THR A 356 -3.49 -2.98 -7.17
CA THR A 356 -2.84 -4.30 -7.14
C THR A 356 -2.76 -4.92 -8.54
N GLU A 357 -3.80 -4.75 -9.34
CA GLU A 357 -3.93 -5.24 -10.71
C GLU A 357 -2.94 -4.59 -11.71
N CYS A 358 -2.21 -3.54 -11.27
CA CYS A 358 -1.15 -2.87 -12.05
C CYS A 358 0.25 -2.93 -11.40
N ALA A 359 0.43 -3.71 -10.35
CA ALA A 359 1.69 -4.11 -9.71
C ALA A 359 2.61 -3.01 -9.10
N PRO A 360 2.23 -1.85 -8.56
CA PRO A 360 0.89 -1.29 -8.56
C PRO A 360 0.70 -0.06 -9.45
N ILE A 361 1.75 0.58 -10.02
CA ILE A 361 1.75 1.97 -10.51
C ILE A 361 0.98 2.17 -11.83
N ILE A 362 0.18 3.21 -11.87
CA ILE A 362 -0.46 3.74 -13.09
C ILE A 362 -0.02 5.17 -13.34
N GLY A 363 -0.01 6.03 -12.30
CA GLY A 363 0.30 7.43 -12.43
C GLY A 363 1.23 7.96 -11.33
N TYR A 364 2.15 8.84 -11.73
CA TYR A 364 3.10 9.51 -10.84
C TYR A 364 3.68 10.74 -11.54
N ALA A 365 4.04 11.74 -10.76
CA ALA A 365 4.92 12.83 -11.18
C ALA A 365 5.80 13.25 -9.99
N HIS A 366 7.05 13.57 -10.25
CA HIS A 366 7.96 14.08 -9.21
C HIS A 366 7.39 15.35 -8.55
N TRP A 367 7.62 15.55 -7.26
CA TRP A 367 7.01 16.60 -6.45
C TRP A 367 7.16 18.02 -7.03
N ASN A 368 8.26 18.31 -7.74
CA ASN A 368 8.52 19.64 -8.29
C ASN A 368 7.73 19.98 -9.57
N VAL A 369 7.08 18.97 -10.19
CA VAL A 369 6.28 19.13 -11.41
C VAL A 369 4.83 18.67 -11.22
N THR A 370 4.48 18.10 -10.06
CA THR A 370 3.11 17.66 -9.77
C THR A 370 2.13 18.83 -9.70
N LYS A 371 0.86 18.57 -9.99
CA LYS A 371 -0.24 19.54 -9.85
C LYS A 371 -1.08 19.18 -8.63
N PRO A 372 -1.63 20.19 -7.91
CA PRO A 372 -2.61 19.94 -6.84
C PRO A 372 -3.75 19.04 -7.33
N TYR A 373 -4.16 18.11 -6.51
CA TYR A 373 -5.24 17.13 -6.75
C TYR A 373 -4.99 16.14 -7.89
N SER A 374 -3.85 16.20 -8.59
CA SER A 374 -3.49 15.21 -9.60
C SER A 374 -2.79 14.01 -8.98
N CYS A 375 -2.89 12.88 -9.66
CA CYS A 375 -2.14 11.67 -9.36
C CYS A 375 -0.93 11.50 -10.30
N GLY A 376 -0.38 12.62 -10.79
CA GLY A 376 0.73 12.64 -11.72
C GLY A 376 0.35 12.28 -13.15
N LYS A 377 1.33 11.84 -13.92
CA LYS A 377 1.22 11.41 -15.32
C LYS A 377 1.34 9.91 -15.43
N LEU A 378 0.91 9.38 -16.56
CA LEU A 378 0.99 7.96 -16.85
C LEU A 378 2.42 7.43 -16.70
N ALA A 379 2.55 6.29 -15.99
CA ALA A 379 3.83 5.58 -15.90
C ALA A 379 4.25 5.01 -17.27
N PRO A 380 5.56 4.90 -17.55
CA PRO A 380 6.05 4.30 -18.80
C PRO A 380 5.58 2.84 -18.96
N ASN A 381 5.59 2.35 -20.20
CA ASN A 381 5.12 1.02 -20.58
C ASN A 381 3.62 0.76 -20.35
N LEU A 382 2.84 1.82 -20.15
CA LEU A 382 1.38 1.81 -20.09
C LEU A 382 0.77 2.72 -21.14
N GLU A 383 -0.45 2.39 -21.51
CA GLU A 383 -1.38 3.24 -22.26
C GLU A 383 -2.59 3.52 -21.38
N ILE A 384 -3.18 4.70 -21.51
CA ILE A 384 -4.37 5.13 -20.76
C ILE A 384 -5.43 5.62 -21.72
N MET A 385 -6.67 5.30 -21.44
CA MET A 385 -7.87 5.82 -22.11
C MET A 385 -8.90 6.20 -21.04
N ILE A 386 -9.55 7.33 -21.24
CA ILE A 386 -10.72 7.72 -20.43
C ILE A 386 -11.95 7.44 -21.28
N ASP A 387 -12.82 6.54 -20.82
CA ASP A 387 -14.07 6.17 -21.49
C ASP A 387 -15.10 7.31 -21.33
N SER A 388 -14.90 8.37 -22.11
CA SER A 388 -15.66 9.62 -22.04
C SER A 388 -15.71 10.29 -23.41
N PRO A 389 -16.82 10.99 -23.75
CA PRO A 389 -16.91 11.80 -24.96
C PRO A 389 -15.98 13.03 -24.92
N ASP A 390 -15.58 13.49 -23.74
CA ASP A 390 -14.62 14.59 -23.54
C ASP A 390 -13.70 14.23 -22.36
N PRO A 391 -12.60 13.50 -22.59
CA PRO A 391 -11.70 13.00 -21.54
C PRO A 391 -11.07 14.09 -20.65
N GLN A 392 -11.08 15.34 -21.09
CA GLN A 392 -10.51 16.45 -20.33
C GLN A 392 -11.50 17.08 -19.34
N ASN A 393 -12.79 17.10 -19.68
CA ASN A 393 -13.79 17.84 -18.92
C ASN A 393 -14.89 16.96 -18.34
N VAL A 394 -15.20 15.83 -18.97
CA VAL A 394 -16.24 14.88 -18.54
C VAL A 394 -15.60 13.63 -17.98
N PRO A 395 -15.78 13.33 -16.67
CA PRO A 395 -15.22 12.11 -16.09
C PRO A 395 -15.72 10.85 -16.77
N GLY A 396 -14.80 9.94 -17.09
CA GLY A 396 -15.08 8.60 -17.59
C GLY A 396 -14.30 7.55 -16.83
N GLU A 397 -14.60 6.27 -17.09
CA GLU A 397 -13.82 5.18 -16.51
C GLU A 397 -12.40 5.20 -17.07
N ILE A 398 -11.43 5.06 -16.18
CA ILE A 398 -10.02 4.95 -16.55
C ILE A 398 -9.75 3.52 -17.00
N LEU A 399 -9.27 3.38 -18.23
CA LEU A 399 -8.87 2.13 -18.83
C LEU A 399 -7.35 2.15 -19.04
N VAL A 400 -6.68 1.05 -18.72
CA VAL A 400 -5.22 0.94 -18.87
C VAL A 400 -4.83 -0.33 -19.61
N LYS A 401 -3.74 -0.26 -20.37
CA LYS A 401 -3.17 -1.39 -21.10
C LYS A 401 -1.64 -1.29 -21.04
N GLY A 402 -0.96 -2.42 -20.93
CA GLY A 402 0.50 -2.45 -20.98
C GLY A 402 1.16 -3.40 -19.98
N ALA A 403 2.46 -3.22 -19.79
CA ALA A 403 3.30 -4.17 -19.08
C ALA A 403 2.96 -4.35 -17.59
N ASN A 404 2.40 -3.32 -16.94
CA ASN A 404 2.03 -3.38 -15.53
C ASN A 404 0.77 -4.21 -15.25
N VAL A 405 -0.07 -4.45 -16.29
CA VAL A 405 -1.38 -5.07 -16.10
C VAL A 405 -1.24 -6.56 -15.77
N PHE A 406 -1.98 -7.02 -14.80
CA PHE A 406 -2.00 -8.40 -14.32
C PHE A 406 -2.49 -9.41 -15.37
N LEU A 407 -2.35 -10.71 -15.07
CA LEU A 407 -2.83 -11.78 -15.97
C LEU A 407 -4.33 -12.06 -15.82
N GLY A 408 -4.92 -11.66 -14.70
CA GLY A 408 -6.31 -11.93 -14.35
C GLY A 408 -6.43 -12.39 -12.89
N TYR A 409 -7.64 -12.81 -12.51
CA TYR A 409 -7.91 -13.30 -11.17
C TYR A 409 -7.79 -14.82 -11.11
N TYR A 410 -6.98 -15.30 -10.17
CA TYR A 410 -6.71 -16.73 -9.97
C TYR A 410 -8.00 -17.51 -9.73
N ARG A 411 -8.24 -18.55 -10.54
CA ARG A 411 -9.45 -19.39 -10.51
C ARG A 411 -10.77 -18.63 -10.59
N ASN A 412 -10.75 -17.46 -11.23
CA ASN A 412 -11.96 -16.66 -11.41
C ASN A 412 -12.03 -16.05 -12.83
N PRO A 413 -12.28 -16.89 -13.85
CA PRO A 413 -12.33 -16.45 -15.25
C PRO A 413 -13.47 -15.46 -15.52
N GLU A 414 -14.59 -15.57 -14.82
CA GLU A 414 -15.73 -14.64 -14.96
C GLU A 414 -15.34 -13.23 -14.52
N ALA A 415 -14.73 -13.09 -13.33
CA ALA A 415 -14.25 -11.80 -12.88
C ALA A 415 -13.11 -11.26 -13.76
N THR A 416 -12.30 -12.13 -14.33
CA THR A 416 -11.25 -11.75 -15.27
C THR A 416 -11.86 -11.19 -16.55
N SER A 417 -12.75 -11.91 -17.22
CA SER A 417 -13.38 -11.45 -18.46
C SER A 417 -14.20 -10.16 -18.25
N ALA A 418 -14.85 -10.02 -17.11
CA ALA A 418 -15.65 -8.82 -16.79
C ALA A 418 -14.82 -7.54 -16.60
N CYS A 419 -13.50 -7.65 -16.30
CA CYS A 419 -12.65 -6.49 -16.09
C CYS A 419 -11.78 -6.11 -17.31
N PHE A 420 -11.91 -6.81 -18.44
CA PHE A 420 -11.25 -6.45 -19.68
C PHE A 420 -12.28 -6.12 -20.77
N THR A 421 -11.93 -5.20 -21.65
CA THR A 421 -12.66 -4.95 -22.89
C THR A 421 -12.27 -6.00 -23.94
N GLU A 422 -13.03 -6.11 -25.04
CA GLU A 422 -12.74 -7.06 -26.12
C GLU A 422 -11.38 -6.81 -26.79
N ASP A 423 -10.93 -5.56 -26.82
CA ASP A 423 -9.64 -5.12 -27.36
C ASP A 423 -8.49 -5.10 -26.32
N GLY A 424 -8.75 -5.64 -25.11
CA GLY A 424 -7.74 -5.94 -24.09
C GLY A 424 -7.36 -4.78 -23.17
N TRP A 425 -8.22 -3.76 -23.04
CA TRP A 425 -8.06 -2.74 -22.00
C TRP A 425 -8.57 -3.25 -20.65
N PHE A 426 -7.79 -3.02 -19.62
CA PHE A 426 -8.21 -3.30 -18.25
C PHE A 426 -9.06 -2.14 -17.71
N ARG A 427 -10.26 -2.45 -17.24
CA ARG A 427 -11.20 -1.55 -16.57
C ARG A 427 -10.81 -1.39 -15.13
N THR A 428 -10.31 -0.21 -14.74
CA THR A 428 -9.87 0.01 -13.35
C THR A 428 -11.03 0.12 -12.36
N GLY A 429 -12.21 0.48 -12.85
CA GLY A 429 -13.36 0.85 -12.03
C GLY A 429 -13.22 2.23 -11.36
N ASP A 430 -12.15 2.95 -11.63
CA ASP A 430 -11.93 4.31 -11.16
C ASP A 430 -12.37 5.31 -12.24
N MET A 431 -13.03 6.39 -11.81
CA MET A 431 -13.49 7.48 -12.67
C MET A 431 -12.52 8.65 -12.61
N GLY A 432 -12.22 9.25 -13.75
CA GLY A 432 -11.28 10.36 -13.80
C GLY A 432 -11.31 11.15 -15.08
N VAL A 433 -10.45 12.16 -15.13
CA VAL A 433 -10.15 12.98 -16.33
C VAL A 433 -8.64 13.08 -16.50
N ILE A 434 -8.19 13.37 -17.71
CA ILE A 434 -6.79 13.66 -18.03
C ILE A 434 -6.69 15.03 -18.69
N ASP A 435 -5.85 15.90 -18.16
CA ASP A 435 -5.71 17.24 -18.72
C ASP A 435 -4.83 17.28 -19.99
N SER A 436 -4.76 18.45 -20.64
CA SER A 436 -3.97 18.63 -21.86
C SER A 436 -2.46 18.42 -21.68
N GLU A 437 -1.96 18.42 -20.44
CA GLU A 437 -0.56 18.15 -20.11
C GLU A 437 -0.31 16.70 -19.70
N GLY A 438 -1.37 15.86 -19.68
CA GLY A 438 -1.32 14.43 -19.35
C GLY A 438 -1.40 14.12 -17.86
N PHE A 439 -1.81 15.06 -17.01
CA PHE A 439 -2.05 14.81 -15.59
C PHE A 439 -3.40 14.13 -15.36
N ILE A 440 -3.39 13.08 -14.54
CA ILE A 440 -4.57 12.28 -14.19
C ILE A 440 -5.22 12.86 -12.92
N PHE A 441 -6.54 13.06 -12.96
CA PHE A 441 -7.34 13.52 -11.81
C PHE A 441 -8.43 12.51 -11.53
N LEU A 442 -8.36 11.84 -10.39
CA LEU A 442 -9.38 10.90 -9.94
C LEU A 442 -10.61 11.65 -9.43
N ARG A 443 -11.80 11.06 -9.65
CA ARG A 443 -13.09 11.58 -9.17
C ARG A 443 -13.75 10.67 -8.16
N GLY A 444 -13.58 9.35 -8.29
CA GLY A 444 -14.16 8.35 -7.39
C GLY A 444 -14.23 7.00 -8.06
N ARG A 445 -14.97 6.06 -7.45
CA ARG A 445 -15.18 4.73 -7.98
C ARG A 445 -16.50 4.59 -8.70
N ASN A 446 -16.51 3.94 -9.85
CA ASN A 446 -17.72 3.68 -10.64
C ASN A 446 -18.81 2.97 -9.80
N LYS A 447 -18.43 1.94 -9.04
CA LYS A 447 -19.35 1.17 -8.18
C LYS A 447 -19.89 1.95 -6.97
N CYS A 448 -19.26 3.04 -6.59
CA CYS A 448 -19.68 3.90 -5.48
C CYS A 448 -20.44 5.13 -5.97
N MET A 449 -20.46 5.38 -7.27
CA MET A 449 -21.13 6.52 -7.87
C MET A 449 -22.65 6.43 -7.64
N ILE A 450 -23.22 7.55 -7.23
CA ILE A 450 -24.66 7.72 -7.06
C ILE A 450 -25.18 8.49 -8.27
N LEU A 451 -26.23 7.99 -8.90
CA LEU A 451 -26.90 8.69 -10.00
C LEU A 451 -27.92 9.67 -9.43
N GLY A 452 -27.65 10.96 -9.54
CA GLY A 452 -28.57 11.99 -9.09
C GLY A 452 -29.88 12.03 -9.88
N PRO A 453 -30.94 12.66 -9.33
CA PRO A 453 -32.30 12.68 -9.92
C PRO A 453 -32.38 13.21 -11.36
N SER A 454 -31.43 14.05 -11.78
CA SER A 454 -31.35 14.61 -13.14
C SER A 454 -30.25 13.97 -13.98
N GLY A 455 -29.75 12.78 -13.61
CA GLY A 455 -28.75 12.03 -14.35
C GLY A 455 -27.31 12.46 -14.10
N GLN A 456 -27.05 13.29 -13.05
CA GLN A 456 -25.70 13.67 -12.68
C GLN A 456 -24.98 12.55 -11.92
N ASN A 457 -23.70 12.36 -12.25
CA ASN A 457 -22.82 11.49 -11.49
C ASN A 457 -22.39 12.20 -10.21
N ILE A 458 -22.70 11.61 -9.06
CA ILE A 458 -22.30 12.08 -7.73
C ILE A 458 -21.27 11.10 -7.20
N TYR A 459 -20.12 11.62 -6.77
CA TYR A 459 -19.03 10.83 -6.22
C TYR A 459 -19.00 10.99 -4.69
N PRO A 460 -19.46 9.99 -3.92
CA PRO A 460 -19.53 10.08 -2.45
C PRO A 460 -18.19 10.44 -1.80
N GLU A 461 -17.09 9.93 -2.33
CA GLU A 461 -15.76 10.19 -1.82
C GLU A 461 -15.37 11.68 -1.87
N GLU A 462 -15.85 12.43 -2.86
CA GLU A 462 -15.62 13.89 -2.91
C GLU A 462 -16.37 14.62 -1.79
N ILE A 463 -17.58 14.17 -1.47
CA ILE A 463 -18.41 14.74 -0.40
C ILE A 463 -17.82 14.39 0.96
N GLU A 464 -17.44 13.12 1.15
CA GLU A 464 -16.77 12.62 2.37
C GLU A 464 -15.47 13.36 2.64
N GLY A 465 -14.68 13.65 1.60
CA GLY A 465 -13.47 14.46 1.71
C GLY A 465 -13.72 15.86 2.27
N VAL A 466 -14.89 16.46 2.03
CA VAL A 466 -15.29 17.75 2.61
C VAL A 466 -15.76 17.56 4.05
N ILE A 467 -16.60 16.57 4.32
CA ILE A 467 -17.18 16.31 5.65
C ILE A 467 -16.09 15.92 6.66
N ASN A 468 -15.12 15.13 6.25
CA ASN A 468 -14.01 14.68 7.10
C ASN A 468 -13.10 15.82 7.57
N ASN A 469 -13.23 17.03 7.03
CA ASN A 469 -12.55 18.24 7.52
C ASN A 469 -13.31 18.95 8.64
N VAL A 470 -14.57 18.61 8.85
CA VAL A 470 -15.40 19.21 9.92
C VAL A 470 -14.85 18.75 11.28
N ARG A 471 -14.79 19.69 12.22
CA ARG A 471 -14.35 19.40 13.60
C ARG A 471 -15.20 18.27 14.20
N TYR A 472 -14.58 17.42 14.98
CA TYR A 472 -15.12 16.20 15.60
C TYR A 472 -15.47 15.07 14.62
N VAL A 473 -15.38 15.22 13.31
CA VAL A 473 -15.54 14.10 12.38
C VAL A 473 -14.26 13.26 12.35
N VAL A 474 -14.36 12.00 12.75
CA VAL A 474 -13.29 11.00 12.61
C VAL A 474 -13.34 10.42 11.20
N ASP A 475 -14.54 10.00 10.77
CA ASP A 475 -14.77 9.47 9.43
C ASP A 475 -16.25 9.64 9.03
N SER A 476 -16.52 9.61 7.74
CA SER A 476 -17.88 9.71 7.20
C SER A 476 -18.08 8.78 6.01
N LEU A 477 -19.34 8.40 5.79
CA LEU A 477 -19.78 7.62 4.65
C LEU A 477 -21.03 8.26 4.05
N VAL A 478 -20.96 8.64 2.78
CA VAL A 478 -22.10 9.23 2.09
C VAL A 478 -22.85 8.15 1.30
N ILE A 479 -24.14 8.10 1.51
CA ILE A 479 -25.08 7.17 0.85
C ILE A 479 -26.28 7.93 0.29
N GLU A 480 -26.98 7.30 -0.63
CA GLU A 480 -28.35 7.70 -0.97
C GLU A 480 -29.32 6.97 -0.05
N ASP A 481 -30.18 7.72 0.63
CA ASP A 481 -31.27 7.20 1.45
C ASP A 481 -32.58 7.86 1.00
N LYS A 482 -33.46 7.11 0.33
CA LYS A 482 -34.75 7.59 -0.19
C LYS A 482 -34.65 8.86 -1.05
N GLY A 483 -33.67 8.91 -1.93
CA GLY A 483 -33.42 10.06 -2.81
C GLY A 483 -32.70 11.23 -2.15
N LEU A 484 -32.24 11.10 -0.92
CA LEU A 484 -31.51 12.13 -0.19
C LEU A 484 -30.04 11.75 0.01
N MET A 485 -29.13 12.68 -0.28
CA MET A 485 -27.73 12.53 0.12
C MET A 485 -27.62 12.57 1.64
N THR A 486 -27.33 11.41 2.23
CA THR A 486 -27.23 11.21 3.66
C THR A 486 -25.79 10.92 4.05
N ALA A 487 -25.24 11.65 5.00
CA ALA A 487 -23.92 11.40 5.57
C ALA A 487 -24.07 10.64 6.88
N LEU A 488 -23.52 9.43 6.92
CA LEU A 488 -23.29 8.69 8.14
C LEU A 488 -21.96 9.19 8.72
N ILE A 489 -21.94 9.63 9.97
CA ILE A 489 -20.77 10.28 10.58
C ILE A 489 -20.39 9.55 11.86
N TYR A 490 -19.15 9.10 11.94
CA TYR A 490 -18.55 8.64 13.19
C TYR A 490 -17.73 9.78 13.81
N PRO A 491 -18.20 10.36 14.95
CA PRO A 491 -17.52 11.50 15.55
C PRO A 491 -16.47 11.08 16.58
N ASP A 492 -15.56 11.99 16.90
CA ASP A 492 -14.68 11.92 18.07
C ASP A 492 -15.46 12.31 19.34
N PHE A 493 -16.21 11.36 19.88
CA PHE A 493 -16.99 11.54 21.10
C PHE A 493 -16.12 11.99 22.29
N ALA A 494 -14.89 11.46 22.39
CA ALA A 494 -14.00 11.78 23.51
C ALA A 494 -13.56 13.25 23.44
N GLN A 495 -13.18 13.74 22.27
CA GLN A 495 -12.78 15.13 22.11
C GLN A 495 -13.98 16.08 22.26
N ALA A 496 -15.16 15.71 21.74
CA ALA A 496 -16.37 16.51 21.90
C ALA A 496 -16.74 16.66 23.38
N GLN A 497 -16.70 15.56 24.14
CA GLN A 497 -16.94 15.58 25.59
C GLN A 497 -15.90 16.41 26.35
N ALA A 498 -14.61 16.29 25.99
CA ALA A 498 -13.55 17.09 26.59
C ALA A 498 -13.72 18.59 26.34
N ASP A 499 -14.34 18.97 25.23
CA ASP A 499 -14.66 20.35 24.87
C ASP A 499 -16.03 20.82 25.44
N GLY A 500 -16.71 19.97 26.20
CA GLY A 500 -17.95 20.30 26.92
C GLY A 500 -19.24 20.13 26.11
N LEU A 501 -19.20 19.40 24.98
CA LEU A 501 -20.40 19.08 24.23
C LEU A 501 -21.01 17.76 24.73
N ASP A 502 -22.30 17.78 25.02
CA ASP A 502 -23.11 16.56 25.15
C ASP A 502 -23.56 16.02 23.77
N ALA A 503 -24.28 14.91 23.76
CA ALA A 503 -24.69 14.26 22.52
C ALA A 503 -25.55 15.17 21.64
N ASP A 504 -26.53 15.87 22.22
CA ASP A 504 -27.44 16.75 21.50
C ASP A 504 -26.73 17.98 20.92
N ALA A 505 -25.81 18.58 21.71
CA ALA A 505 -24.98 19.70 21.27
C ALA A 505 -24.01 19.29 20.15
N LEU A 506 -23.43 18.08 20.23
CA LEU A 506 -22.58 17.53 19.19
C LEU A 506 -23.36 17.29 17.89
N GLU A 507 -24.52 16.67 17.97
CA GLU A 507 -25.38 16.43 16.80
C GLU A 507 -25.80 17.75 16.15
N LYS A 508 -26.22 18.74 16.92
CA LYS A 508 -26.55 20.07 16.43
C LYS A 508 -25.35 20.73 15.75
N PHE A 509 -24.19 20.69 16.39
CA PHE A 509 -22.95 21.23 15.83
C PHE A 509 -22.61 20.58 14.48
N LEU A 510 -22.67 19.25 14.40
CA LEU A 510 -22.35 18.52 13.18
C LEU A 510 -23.34 18.81 12.06
N ASN A 511 -24.64 18.92 12.36
CA ASN A 511 -25.65 19.31 11.38
C ASN A 511 -25.34 20.70 10.77
N GLU A 512 -25.05 21.69 11.59
CA GLU A 512 -24.75 23.05 11.16
C GLU A 512 -23.42 23.09 10.37
N ALA A 513 -22.36 22.46 10.88
CA ALA A 513 -21.03 22.48 10.28
C ALA A 513 -20.96 21.71 8.96
N VAL A 514 -21.64 20.55 8.84
CA VAL A 514 -21.71 19.79 7.59
C VAL A 514 -22.54 20.51 6.55
N ALA A 515 -23.65 21.15 6.94
CA ALA A 515 -24.44 21.97 6.03
C ALA A 515 -23.62 23.15 5.49
N GLU A 516 -22.82 23.80 6.34
CA GLU A 516 -21.94 24.90 5.92
C GLU A 516 -20.83 24.40 4.98
N ALA A 517 -20.12 23.33 5.36
CA ALA A 517 -19.07 22.73 4.55
C ALA A 517 -19.58 22.25 3.18
N SER A 518 -20.82 21.77 3.12
CA SER A 518 -21.46 21.32 1.88
C SER A 518 -21.83 22.44 0.91
N LYS A 519 -21.79 23.71 1.31
CA LYS A 519 -22.16 24.84 0.42
C LYS A 519 -21.22 24.97 -0.78
N ASP A 520 -19.96 24.59 -0.62
CA ASP A 520 -18.96 24.62 -1.69
C ASP A 520 -19.12 23.48 -2.71
N LEU A 521 -19.97 22.49 -2.39
CA LEU A 521 -20.32 21.41 -3.30
C LEU A 521 -21.43 21.83 -4.27
N ALA A 522 -21.48 21.16 -5.43
CA ALA A 522 -22.59 21.29 -6.37
C ALA A 522 -23.93 21.00 -5.67
N ASN A 523 -25.00 21.71 -6.04
CA ASN A 523 -26.28 21.62 -5.35
C ASN A 523 -26.82 20.19 -5.24
N TYR A 524 -26.60 19.37 -6.26
CA TYR A 524 -27.04 17.97 -6.30
C TYR A 524 -26.17 17.03 -5.43
N SER A 525 -24.97 17.45 -5.03
CA SER A 525 -24.03 16.71 -4.17
C SER A 525 -24.12 17.15 -2.70
N ARG A 526 -24.96 18.13 -2.34
CA ARG A 526 -25.08 18.62 -0.97
C ARG A 526 -25.77 17.61 -0.07
N VAL A 527 -25.16 17.38 1.09
CA VAL A 527 -25.76 16.56 2.14
C VAL A 527 -27.04 17.21 2.65
N LYS A 528 -28.11 16.41 2.72
CA LYS A 528 -29.44 16.81 3.18
C LYS A 528 -29.78 16.28 4.56
N LYS A 529 -29.13 15.21 4.97
CA LYS A 529 -29.34 14.52 6.24
C LYS A 529 -28.01 14.04 6.78
N ILE A 530 -27.83 14.13 8.11
CA ILE A 530 -26.73 13.42 8.78
C ILE A 530 -27.30 12.39 9.74
N GLU A 531 -26.53 11.34 9.98
CA GLU A 531 -26.78 10.34 11.01
C GLU A 531 -25.49 10.08 11.79
N ILE A 532 -25.59 10.16 13.11
CA ILE A 532 -24.45 9.89 13.99
C ILE A 532 -24.31 8.39 14.19
N MET A 533 -23.14 7.86 13.86
CA MET A 533 -22.80 6.46 14.09
C MET A 533 -22.28 6.31 15.53
N PRO A 534 -22.87 5.38 16.33
CA PRO A 534 -22.44 5.17 17.71
C PRO A 534 -21.07 4.46 17.80
N GLU A 535 -20.70 3.73 16.75
CA GLU A 535 -19.44 2.95 16.63
C GLU A 535 -18.76 3.23 15.30
N ASP A 536 -17.43 2.98 15.24
CA ASP A 536 -16.68 3.12 13.98
C ASP A 536 -17.22 2.18 12.90
N PHE A 537 -17.03 2.58 11.66
CA PHE A 537 -17.43 1.79 10.50
C PHE A 537 -16.69 0.45 10.44
N GLU A 538 -17.39 -0.60 10.03
CA GLU A 538 -16.71 -1.85 9.68
C GLU A 538 -15.77 -1.66 8.51
N ARG A 539 -14.54 -2.16 8.69
CA ARG A 539 -13.47 -1.99 7.71
C ARG A 539 -12.98 -3.31 7.14
N THR A 540 -12.49 -3.23 5.92
CA THR A 540 -11.68 -4.29 5.34
C THR A 540 -10.31 -4.35 6.05
N PRO A 541 -9.54 -5.45 5.88
CA PRO A 541 -8.13 -5.49 6.34
C PRO A 541 -7.28 -4.33 5.80
N LYS A 542 -7.65 -3.75 4.66
CA LYS A 542 -7.04 -2.55 4.06
C LYS A 542 -7.48 -1.23 4.71
N LYS A 543 -8.20 -1.28 5.82
CA LYS A 543 -8.77 -0.12 6.55
C LYS A 543 -9.83 0.68 5.76
N SER A 544 -10.25 0.25 4.58
CA SER A 544 -11.35 0.86 3.84
C SER A 544 -12.69 0.48 4.44
N ILE A 545 -13.65 1.42 4.50
CA ILE A 545 -15.01 1.16 4.98
C ILE A 545 -15.71 0.14 4.07
N LYS A 546 -16.38 -0.84 4.66
CA LYS A 546 -17.21 -1.81 3.94
C LYS A 546 -18.55 -1.16 3.57
N ARG A 547 -18.53 -0.29 2.55
CA ARG A 547 -19.69 0.51 2.12
C ARG A 547 -20.97 -0.31 1.92
N TYR A 548 -20.86 -1.53 1.40
CA TYR A 548 -22.01 -2.41 1.12
C TYR A 548 -22.83 -2.76 2.36
N LEU A 549 -22.27 -2.66 3.57
CA LEU A 549 -23.02 -2.89 4.83
C LEU A 549 -23.94 -1.72 5.21
N TYR A 550 -23.74 -0.57 4.60
CA TYR A 550 -24.42 0.68 4.94
C TYR A 550 -25.34 1.19 3.82
N GLN A 551 -25.32 0.55 2.64
CA GLN A 551 -26.23 0.89 1.55
C GLN A 551 -27.67 0.59 1.95
N ARG A 552 -28.59 1.52 1.66
CA ARG A 552 -30.03 1.39 1.91
C ARG A 552 -30.74 1.30 0.57
N GLN A 553 -31.71 0.39 0.47
CA GLN A 553 -32.56 0.22 -0.72
C GLN A 553 -33.69 1.25 -0.73
#